data_f4388ac86ed5b9d2fb49f85deaf6974e
#
_entry.id   f4388ac86ed5b9d2fb49f85deaf6974e
#
_cell.length_a   1.000
_cell.length_b   1.000
_cell.length_c   1.000
_cell.angle_alpha   90.00
_cell.angle_beta   90.00
_cell.angle_gamma   90.00
#
_symmetry.space_group_name_H-M   'P 1'
#
loop_
_entity.id
_entity.type
_entity.pdbx_description
1 polymer ?
#
loop_
_entity_poly.entity_id
_entity_poly.type
_entity_poly.pdbx_seq_one_letter_code
_entity_poly.pdbx_strand_id
1 'polypeptide(L)'
;MARYGNRPKVRIIRMRKVPFIDSTGLHNLENMCLMSQKEGITIVLSGVNEKVEAVLKRNNFNALLGEENICNHIDLALARANEIIASR
;
A
#
# COMPACT_ATOMS: atom_id res chain seq x y z
N MET A 1 -5.84 19.30 -17.68
CA MET A 1 -5.84 18.83 -17.40
C MET A 1 -6.26 17.94 -16.87
N ALA A 2 -6.55 17.99 -16.64
CA ALA A 2 -7.10 17.09 -15.85
C ALA A 2 -7.39 15.76 -16.27
N ARG A 3 -7.35 15.47 -17.41
CA ARG A 3 -7.71 14.16 -17.82
C ARG A 3 -6.76 13.13 -17.34
N TYR A 4 -5.56 13.48 -17.04
CA TYR A 4 -4.67 12.50 -16.46
C TYR A 4 -5.15 12.05 -15.11
N GLY A 5 -5.77 12.93 -14.38
CA GLY A 5 -6.20 12.63 -13.04
C GLY A 5 -7.33 11.63 -12.98
N ASN A 6 -7.93 11.30 -14.11
CA ASN A 6 -9.01 10.34 -14.12
C ASN A 6 -8.55 8.90 -14.16
N ARG A 7 -7.27 8.66 -14.33
CA ARG A 7 -6.76 7.31 -14.36
C ARG A 7 -6.36 6.88 -12.97
N PRO A 8 -6.72 5.66 -12.56
CA PRO A 8 -6.22 5.15 -11.29
C PRO A 8 -4.72 4.98 -11.38
N LYS A 9 -4.05 5.35 -10.29
CA LYS A 9 -2.61 5.20 -10.17
C LYS A 9 -2.31 4.28 -9.01
N VAL A 10 -1.27 3.49 -9.17
CA VAL A 10 -0.86 2.55 -8.15
C VAL A 10 0.62 2.72 -7.88
N ARG A 11 0.98 2.72 -6.61
CA ARG A 11 2.38 2.70 -6.21
C ARG A 11 2.62 1.46 -5.38
N ILE A 12 3.57 0.64 -5.80
CA ILE A 12 3.94 -0.54 -5.05
C ILE A 12 5.15 -0.21 -4.20
N ILE A 13 5.01 -0.41 -2.89
CA ILE A 13 6.10 -0.20 -1.96
C ILE A 13 6.62 -1.57 -1.54
N ARG A 14 7.88 -1.83 -1.82
CA ARG A 14 8.49 -3.12 -1.55
C ARG A 14 9.03 -3.14 -0.13
N MET A 15 8.49 -4.02 0.68
CA MET A 15 8.87 -4.14 2.09
C MET A 15 9.60 -5.43 2.40
N ARG A 16 10.11 -6.09 1.38
CA ARG A 16 10.77 -7.37 1.54
C ARG A 16 11.95 -7.31 2.50
N LYS A 17 12.66 -6.20 2.52
CA LYS A 17 13.84 -6.04 3.37
C LYS A 17 13.55 -5.34 4.69
N VAL A 18 12.28 -5.14 5.00
CA VAL A 18 11.88 -4.50 6.25
C VAL A 18 11.55 -5.60 7.25
N PRO A 19 12.45 -5.90 8.19
CA PRO A 19 12.22 -7.01 9.13
C PRO A 19 11.19 -6.67 10.19
N PHE A 20 11.08 -5.40 10.55
CA PHE A 20 10.07 -4.94 11.51
C PHE A 20 9.82 -3.46 11.24
N ILE A 21 8.77 -2.93 11.84
CA ILE A 21 8.42 -1.52 11.67
C ILE A 21 8.13 -0.93 13.05
N ASP A 22 8.76 0.20 13.34
CA ASP A 22 8.58 0.90 14.63
C ASP A 22 7.57 2.04 14.46
N SER A 23 7.34 2.79 15.56
CA SER A 23 6.35 3.85 15.53
C SER A 23 6.70 4.94 14.52
N THR A 24 7.97 5.28 14.37
CA THR A 24 8.38 6.27 13.39
C THR A 24 8.09 5.80 11.97
N GLY A 25 8.41 4.54 11.70
CA GLY A 25 8.13 3.97 10.38
C GLY A 25 6.66 3.91 10.10
N LEU A 26 5.84 3.54 11.10
CA LEU A 26 4.39 3.52 10.95
C LEU A 26 3.85 4.92 10.62
N HIS A 27 4.34 5.91 11.36
CA HIS A 27 3.89 7.29 11.14
C HIS A 27 4.23 7.77 9.73
N ASN A 28 5.44 7.49 9.28
CA ASN A 28 5.87 7.87 7.94
C ASN A 28 5.04 7.15 6.87
N LEU A 29 4.77 5.87 7.08
CA LEU A 29 3.97 5.10 6.13
C LEU A 29 2.53 5.63 6.08
N GLU A 30 1.97 5.94 7.25
CA GLU A 30 0.62 6.50 7.32
C GLU A 30 0.54 7.81 6.54
N ASN A 31 1.50 8.71 6.77
CA ASN A 31 1.53 9.99 6.07
C ASN A 31 1.62 9.79 4.55
N MET A 32 2.46 8.86 4.12
CA MET A 32 2.60 8.56 2.71
C MET A 32 1.29 8.07 2.12
N CYS A 33 0.58 7.20 2.85
CA CYS A 33 -0.69 6.67 2.38
C CYS A 33 -1.74 7.78 2.28
N LEU A 34 -1.81 8.65 3.28
CA LEU A 34 -2.78 9.74 3.28
C LEU A 34 -2.51 10.72 2.14
N MET A 35 -1.25 11.05 1.92
CA MET A 35 -0.90 11.95 0.82
C MET A 35 -1.21 11.32 -0.53
N SER A 36 -0.95 10.03 -0.67
CA SER A 36 -1.23 9.32 -1.91
C SER A 36 -2.73 9.28 -2.18
N GLN A 37 -3.54 9.09 -1.14
CA GLN A 37 -4.98 9.08 -1.31
C GLN A 37 -5.49 10.43 -1.83
N LYS A 38 -4.91 11.51 -1.35
CA LYS A 38 -5.30 12.83 -1.83
C LYS A 38 -5.00 13.00 -3.31
N GLU A 39 -3.98 12.33 -3.80
CA GLU A 39 -3.58 12.42 -5.20
C GLU A 39 -4.21 11.34 -6.06
N GLY A 40 -5.09 10.53 -5.49
CA GLY A 40 -5.72 9.46 -6.24
C GLY A 40 -4.81 8.28 -6.51
N ILE A 41 -3.79 8.10 -5.70
CA ILE A 41 -2.83 7.01 -5.85
C ILE A 41 -3.15 5.94 -4.80
N THR A 42 -3.29 4.70 -5.26
CA THR A 42 -3.49 3.56 -4.36
C THR A 42 -2.13 2.97 -4.02
N ILE A 43 -1.88 2.79 -2.74
CA ILE A 43 -0.64 2.18 -2.26
C ILE A 43 -0.86 0.68 -2.10
N VAL A 44 0.03 -0.11 -2.67
CA VAL A 44 0.04 -1.57 -2.50
C VAL A 44 1.38 -1.95 -1.88
N LEU A 45 1.35 -2.66 -0.77
CA LEU A 45 2.57 -3.12 -0.11
C LEU A 45 2.92 -4.52 -0.58
N SER A 46 4.19 -4.77 -0.83
CA SER A 46 4.64 -6.10 -1.24
C SER A 46 5.74 -6.60 -0.31
N GLY A 47 5.80 -7.91 -0.15
CA GLY A 47 6.84 -8.54 0.66
C GLY A 47 6.68 -8.30 2.16
N VAL A 48 5.47 -8.05 2.61
CA VAL A 48 5.19 -7.81 4.02
C VAL A 48 5.31 -9.14 4.77
N ASN A 49 6.17 -9.20 5.80
CA ASN A 49 6.29 -10.41 6.60
C ASN A 49 5.25 -10.42 7.72
N GLU A 50 5.15 -11.54 8.42
CA GLU A 50 4.14 -11.71 9.45
C GLU A 50 4.24 -10.70 10.57
N LYS A 51 5.46 -10.34 10.98
CA LYS A 51 5.66 -9.38 12.06
C LYS A 51 5.17 -8.00 11.65
N VAL A 52 5.54 -7.58 10.45
CA VAL A 52 5.12 -6.28 9.93
C VAL A 52 3.60 -6.27 9.74
N GLU A 53 3.06 -7.35 9.19
CA GLU A 53 1.62 -7.45 8.98
C GLU A 53 0.86 -7.31 10.29
N ALA A 54 1.33 -7.96 11.35
CA ALA A 54 0.68 -7.89 12.65
C ALA A 54 0.66 -6.46 13.19
N VAL A 55 1.76 -5.74 13.02
CA VAL A 55 1.84 -4.35 13.46
C VAL A 55 0.89 -3.48 12.64
N LEU A 56 0.83 -3.69 11.34
CA LEU A 56 -0.06 -2.93 10.48
C LEU A 56 -1.52 -3.16 10.86
N LYS A 57 -1.90 -4.41 11.10
CA LYS A 57 -3.26 -4.71 11.54
C LYS A 57 -3.61 -4.05 12.84
N ARG A 58 -2.68 -4.08 13.79
CA ARG A 58 -2.90 -3.51 15.11
C ARG A 58 -3.12 -2.01 15.04
N ASN A 59 -2.59 -1.37 14.01
CA ASN A 59 -2.70 0.07 13.82
C ASN A 59 -3.71 0.45 12.75
N ASN A 60 -4.61 -0.46 12.41
CA ASN A 60 -5.74 -0.20 11.49
C ASN A 60 -5.32 0.10 10.07
N PHE A 61 -4.14 -0.34 9.65
CA PHE A 61 -3.71 -0.14 8.26
C PHE A 61 -4.57 -0.94 7.29
N ASN A 62 -5.22 -2.01 7.76
CA ASN A 62 -6.15 -2.75 6.91
C ASN A 62 -7.31 -1.85 6.44
N ALA A 63 -7.76 -0.96 7.32
CA ALA A 63 -8.80 -0.01 6.96
C ALA A 63 -8.26 1.11 6.09
N LEU A 64 -7.02 1.54 6.35
CA LEU A 64 -6.42 2.65 5.63
C LEU A 64 -6.06 2.26 4.19
N LEU A 65 -5.42 1.11 4.02
CA LEU A 65 -4.93 0.66 2.72
C LEU A 65 -5.87 -0.27 1.99
N GLY A 66 -6.67 -1.02 2.73
CA GLY A 66 -7.40 -2.15 2.19
C GLY A 66 -6.58 -3.42 2.37
N GLU A 67 -7.23 -4.46 2.89
CA GLU A 67 -6.57 -5.71 3.19
C GLU A 67 -5.93 -6.31 1.93
N GLU A 68 -6.60 -6.20 0.80
CA GLU A 68 -6.13 -6.74 -0.45
C GLU A 68 -4.89 -6.02 -0.99
N ASN A 69 -4.56 -4.87 -0.43
CA ASN A 69 -3.40 -4.09 -0.86
C ASN A 69 -2.17 -4.34 0.01
N ILE A 70 -2.26 -5.24 0.97
CA ILE A 70 -1.14 -5.63 1.81
C ILE A 70 -0.76 -7.05 1.42
N CYS A 71 0.32 -7.18 0.64
CA CYS A 71 0.70 -8.44 0.03
C CYS A 71 2.03 -8.94 0.57
N ASN A 72 2.15 -10.25 0.73
CA ASN A 72 3.39 -10.83 1.23
C ASN A 72 4.36 -11.23 0.12
N HIS A 73 3.93 -11.13 -1.15
CA HIS A 73 4.78 -11.42 -2.31
C HIS A 73 4.59 -10.38 -3.39
N ILE A 74 5.67 -10.11 -4.12
CA ILE A 74 5.62 -9.14 -5.21
C ILE A 74 4.63 -9.57 -6.31
N ASP A 75 4.50 -10.86 -6.55
CA ASP A 75 3.58 -11.35 -7.58
C ASP A 75 2.14 -10.98 -7.25
N LEU A 76 1.77 -11.09 -5.98
CA LEU A 76 0.43 -10.71 -5.55
C LEU A 76 0.23 -9.21 -5.66
N ALA A 77 1.26 -8.44 -5.34
CA ALA A 77 1.19 -6.99 -5.45
C ALA A 77 1.03 -6.54 -6.90
N LEU A 78 1.75 -7.18 -7.81
CA LEU A 78 1.64 -6.88 -9.23
C LEU A 78 0.27 -7.23 -9.77
N ALA A 79 -0.27 -8.38 -9.36
CA ALA A 79 -1.61 -8.78 -9.77
C ALA A 79 -2.63 -7.79 -9.25
N ARG A 80 -2.50 -7.37 -8.01
CA ARG A 80 -3.40 -6.38 -7.42
C ARG A 80 -3.32 -5.04 -8.14
N ALA A 81 -2.09 -4.59 -8.46
CA ALA A 81 -1.90 -3.34 -9.19
C ALA A 81 -2.60 -3.39 -10.55
N ASN A 82 -2.48 -4.52 -11.24
CA ASN A 82 -3.16 -4.69 -12.53
C ASN A 82 -4.66 -4.62 -12.38
N GLU A 83 -5.21 -5.21 -11.32
CA GLU A 83 -6.64 -5.13 -11.05
C GLU A 83 -7.09 -3.69 -10.87
N ILE A 84 -6.34 -2.91 -10.11
CA ILE A 84 -6.67 -1.52 -9.84
C ILE A 84 -6.64 -0.71 -11.13
N ILE A 85 -5.59 -0.89 -11.93
CA ILE A 85 -5.44 -0.15 -13.18
C ILE A 85 -6.55 -0.52 -14.15
N ALA A 86 -6.93 -1.78 -14.20
CA ALA A 86 -7.94 -2.26 -15.14
C ALA A 86 -9.35 -1.90 -14.74
N SER A 87 -9.58 -1.68 -13.45
CA SER A 87 -10.95 -1.51 -12.94
C SER A 87 -11.50 -0.12 -13.12
N ARG A 88 -10.69 0.85 -13.44
CA ARG A 88 -11.11 2.23 -13.48
C ARG A 88 -12.59 2.51 -13.78
#